data_55766b66a1b4133ee06211064cf07ebe
#
_entry.id   55766b66a1b4133ee06211064cf07ebe
#
_cell.length_a   1.000
_cell.length_b   1.000
_cell.length_c   1.000
_cell.angle_alpha   90.00
_cell.angle_beta   90.00
_cell.angle_gamma   90.00
#
_symmetry.space_group_name_H-M   'P 1'
#
loop_
_entity.id
_entity.type
_entity.pdbx_description
1 polymer ?
#
loop_
_entity_poly.entity_id
_entity_poly.type
_entity_poly.pdbx_seq_one_letter_code
_entity_poly.pdbx_strand_id
1 'polypeptide(L)'
;MIKKTLPSPNNSLRAIIAAITTIGTVGAALGMGTQLVSLLMAKKGISNSAIGYSGTVGGIATIIAAVFTARIAMYLGIAKTILLMMAIGYLSFLGFYFFEHIGVWFILRFILHFTMTVMFILSEFWINSYAPPKKRGLVLSIYAIVLGLGFAIGPTLLAKVGTQGFLPFATGCILILLAAIPIIAAWKLSPEFKENQPTPFFPYILHVPSAMMAVFVYGAIQMGALTLITPFSLSIGYSEKEAAHFMATLALGNVFLLIPISIISDYAKDRRYLLISCALLGFIGTFMIPWVIQYPWILMSDLFLLGGVSAGLYTIGLAHLGARLQGHELAIANSAFIFCYGIGMLIGPTIIGQSMDLFKPFGFSVAISCFLGLYSILVFVQLIRKRNSP
;
A
#
# COMPACT_ATOMS: atom_id res chain seq x y z
N MET A 1 -1.22 9.19 38.83
CA MET A 1 -0.21 9.32 37.75
C MET A 1 0.87 8.28 37.96
N ILE A 2 0.76 7.12 37.33
CA ILE A 2 1.83 6.11 37.37
C ILE A 2 2.87 6.55 36.32
N LYS A 3 4.05 6.99 36.79
CA LYS A 3 5.20 7.23 35.89
C LYS A 3 5.49 5.94 35.14
N LYS A 4 5.09 5.86 33.86
CA LYS A 4 5.58 4.80 32.98
C LYS A 4 7.09 4.98 32.88
N THR A 5 7.87 4.14 33.56
CA THR A 5 9.31 4.04 33.35
C THR A 5 9.52 3.73 31.88
N LEU A 6 10.21 4.61 31.17
CA LEU A 6 10.61 4.36 29.78
C LEU A 6 11.36 3.02 29.75
N PRO A 7 11.02 2.09 28.86
CA PRO A 7 11.73 0.83 28.74
C PRO A 7 13.22 1.11 28.50
N SER A 8 14.08 0.20 28.98
CA SER A 8 15.52 0.36 28.78
C SER A 8 15.84 0.57 27.29
N PRO A 9 16.87 1.35 26.94
CA PRO A 9 17.23 1.63 25.55
C PRO A 9 17.40 0.36 24.69
N ASN A 10 17.95 -0.71 25.29
CA ASN A 10 18.11 -2.01 24.63
C ASN A 10 16.78 -2.69 24.34
N ASN A 11 15.80 -2.59 25.22
CA ASN A 11 14.46 -3.17 25.00
C ASN A 11 13.69 -2.39 23.95
N SER A 12 13.82 -1.05 23.92
CA SER A 12 13.22 -0.22 22.88
C SER A 12 13.78 -0.56 21.50
N LEU A 13 15.10 -0.72 21.38
CA LEU A 13 15.74 -1.08 20.12
C LEU A 13 15.30 -2.47 19.62
N ARG A 14 15.28 -3.47 20.51
CA ARG A 14 14.81 -4.83 20.18
C ARG A 14 13.35 -4.84 19.72
N ALA A 15 12.47 -4.09 20.38
CA ALA A 15 11.06 -3.98 20.02
C ALA A 15 10.88 -3.34 18.64
N ILE A 16 11.62 -2.28 18.33
CA ILE A 16 11.60 -1.58 17.04
C ILE A 16 12.13 -2.49 15.92
N ILE A 17 13.27 -3.15 16.12
CA ILE A 17 13.86 -4.06 15.14
C ILE A 17 12.88 -5.21 14.84
N ALA A 18 12.26 -5.81 15.87
CA ALA A 18 11.29 -6.89 15.68
C ALA A 18 10.13 -6.43 14.80
N ALA A 19 9.52 -5.29 15.09
CA ALA A 19 8.39 -4.78 14.32
C ALA A 19 8.79 -4.41 12.87
N ILE A 20 9.95 -3.78 12.66
CA ILE A 20 10.44 -3.40 11.32
C ILE A 20 10.77 -4.64 10.49
N THR A 21 11.46 -5.63 11.05
CA THR A 21 11.80 -6.88 10.34
C THR A 21 10.54 -7.65 9.97
N THR A 22 9.59 -7.74 10.89
CA THR A 22 8.29 -8.39 10.65
C THR A 22 7.58 -7.75 9.47
N ILE A 23 7.46 -6.41 9.43
CA ILE A 23 6.69 -5.74 8.40
C ILE A 23 7.36 -5.82 7.02
N GLY A 24 8.70 -5.78 6.96
CA GLY A 24 9.42 -5.99 5.70
C GLY A 24 9.16 -7.36 5.11
N THR A 25 9.15 -8.39 5.96
CA THR A 25 8.87 -9.77 5.55
C THR A 25 7.40 -9.96 5.16
N VAL A 26 6.48 -9.34 5.90
CA VAL A 26 5.04 -9.30 5.56
C VAL A 26 4.82 -8.57 4.23
N GLY A 27 5.51 -7.46 3.99
CA GLY A 27 5.48 -6.73 2.72
C GLY A 27 5.93 -7.61 1.55
N ALA A 28 7.00 -8.40 1.72
CA ALA A 28 7.46 -9.33 0.71
C ALA A 28 6.44 -10.47 0.44
N ALA A 29 5.85 -11.03 1.49
CA ALA A 29 4.82 -12.05 1.35
C ALA A 29 3.57 -11.53 0.63
N LEU A 30 3.11 -10.31 0.98
CA LEU A 30 1.96 -9.68 0.35
C LEU A 30 2.24 -9.30 -1.12
N GLY A 31 3.40 -8.69 -1.39
CA GLY A 31 3.81 -8.34 -2.75
C GLY A 31 3.90 -9.56 -3.66
N MET A 32 4.53 -10.64 -3.18
CA MET A 32 4.61 -11.91 -3.90
C MET A 32 3.24 -12.55 -4.08
N GLY A 33 2.45 -12.64 -3.00
CA GLY A 33 1.17 -13.35 -2.99
C GLY A 33 0.13 -12.69 -3.88
N THR A 34 0.01 -11.37 -3.83
CA THR A 34 -0.97 -10.64 -4.66
C THR A 34 -0.66 -10.81 -6.15
N GLN A 35 0.61 -10.76 -6.52
CA GLN A 35 1.02 -10.98 -7.90
C GLN A 35 0.85 -12.42 -8.36
N LEU A 36 1.24 -13.40 -7.53
CA LEU A 36 1.06 -14.82 -7.83
C LEU A 36 -0.41 -15.12 -8.12
N VAL A 37 -1.32 -14.69 -7.24
CA VAL A 37 -2.77 -14.93 -7.41
C VAL A 37 -3.29 -14.25 -8.68
N SER A 38 -2.94 -12.99 -8.94
CA SER A 38 -3.38 -12.27 -10.14
C SER A 38 -2.85 -12.92 -11.42
N LEU A 39 -1.60 -13.38 -11.42
CA LEU A 39 -0.98 -14.09 -12.54
C LEU A 39 -1.66 -15.43 -12.81
N LEU A 40 -1.92 -16.21 -11.76
CA LEU A 40 -2.60 -17.51 -11.90
C LEU A 40 -4.04 -17.34 -12.40
N MET A 41 -4.76 -16.27 -11.96
CA MET A 41 -6.07 -15.93 -12.51
C MET A 41 -5.99 -15.59 -14.00
N ALA A 42 -5.00 -14.78 -14.41
CA ALA A 42 -4.78 -14.45 -15.82
C ALA A 42 -4.45 -15.68 -16.67
N LYS A 43 -3.61 -16.60 -16.18
CA LYS A 43 -3.33 -17.88 -16.84
C LYS A 43 -4.55 -18.80 -16.98
N LYS A 44 -5.49 -18.74 -16.05
CA LYS A 44 -6.76 -19.47 -16.13
C LYS A 44 -7.76 -18.77 -17.10
N GLY A 45 -7.37 -17.70 -17.79
CA GLY A 45 -8.24 -16.98 -18.73
C GLY A 45 -9.31 -16.11 -18.05
N ILE A 46 -9.14 -15.82 -16.77
CA ILE A 46 -10.07 -14.94 -16.04
C ILE A 46 -9.92 -13.51 -16.54
N SER A 47 -11.04 -12.82 -16.77
CA SER A 47 -11.06 -11.46 -17.27
C SER A 47 -10.34 -10.48 -16.33
N ASN A 48 -9.77 -9.41 -16.88
CA ASN A 48 -9.11 -8.38 -16.07
C ASN A 48 -10.08 -7.69 -15.10
N SER A 49 -11.35 -7.55 -15.48
CA SER A 49 -12.40 -7.08 -14.58
C SER A 49 -12.55 -7.98 -13.35
N ALA A 50 -12.59 -9.30 -13.51
CA ALA A 50 -12.72 -10.23 -12.40
C ALA A 50 -11.45 -10.23 -11.52
N ILE A 51 -10.26 -10.10 -12.11
CA ILE A 51 -9.00 -9.92 -11.38
C ILE A 51 -9.05 -8.60 -10.59
N GLY A 52 -9.54 -7.52 -11.20
CA GLY A 52 -9.78 -6.23 -10.55
C GLY A 52 -10.75 -6.34 -9.37
N TYR A 53 -11.89 -7.02 -9.53
CA TYR A 53 -12.83 -7.29 -8.43
C TYR A 53 -12.18 -8.06 -7.28
N SER A 54 -11.29 -9.01 -7.58
CA SER A 54 -10.54 -9.71 -6.54
C SER A 54 -9.62 -8.77 -5.75
N GLY A 55 -9.03 -7.75 -6.41
CA GLY A 55 -8.27 -6.67 -5.76
C GLY A 55 -9.16 -5.80 -4.88
N THR A 56 -10.37 -5.47 -5.35
CA THR A 56 -11.38 -4.74 -4.59
C THR A 56 -11.77 -5.47 -3.29
N VAL A 57 -11.90 -6.81 -3.32
CA VAL A 57 -12.12 -7.61 -2.12
C VAL A 57 -10.99 -7.41 -1.10
N GLY A 58 -9.74 -7.28 -1.55
CA GLY A 58 -8.61 -6.92 -0.70
C GLY A 58 -8.78 -5.53 -0.06
N GLY A 59 -9.28 -4.55 -0.82
CA GLY A 59 -9.61 -3.21 -0.30
C GLY A 59 -10.71 -3.23 0.76
N ILE A 60 -11.79 -4.00 0.54
CA ILE A 60 -12.86 -4.23 1.53
C ILE A 60 -12.27 -4.84 2.81
N ALA A 61 -11.45 -5.87 2.66
CA ALA A 61 -10.80 -6.54 3.80
C ALA A 61 -9.94 -5.55 4.63
N THR A 62 -9.22 -4.66 3.96
CA THR A 62 -8.41 -3.62 4.60
C THR A 62 -9.27 -2.65 5.43
N ILE A 63 -10.39 -2.17 4.89
CA ILE A 63 -11.32 -1.28 5.62
C ILE A 63 -11.90 -1.99 6.85
N ILE A 64 -12.36 -3.22 6.67
CA ILE A 64 -12.93 -4.02 7.77
C ILE A 64 -11.86 -4.32 8.83
N ALA A 65 -10.64 -4.69 8.42
CA ALA A 65 -9.53 -4.93 9.34
C ALA A 65 -9.22 -3.69 10.18
N ALA A 66 -9.21 -2.49 9.59
CA ALA A 66 -8.95 -1.25 10.31
C ALA A 66 -9.96 -1.01 11.45
N VAL A 67 -11.23 -1.35 11.23
CA VAL A 67 -12.30 -1.22 12.25
C VAL A 67 -12.14 -2.24 13.38
N PHE A 68 -11.76 -3.49 13.06
CA PHE A 68 -11.75 -4.57 14.05
C PHE A 68 -10.41 -4.77 14.75
N THR A 69 -9.30 -4.26 14.21
CA THR A 69 -7.94 -4.46 14.74
C THR A 69 -7.84 -4.06 16.21
N ALA A 70 -8.35 -2.88 16.57
CA ALA A 70 -8.32 -2.39 17.94
C ALA A 70 -9.01 -3.34 18.91
N ARG A 71 -10.22 -3.79 18.57
CA ARG A 71 -11.01 -4.71 19.42
C ARG A 71 -10.31 -6.05 19.60
N ILE A 72 -9.79 -6.63 18.52
CA ILE A 72 -9.05 -7.92 18.57
C ILE A 72 -7.80 -7.77 19.43
N ALA A 73 -7.04 -6.68 19.26
CA ALA A 73 -5.81 -6.43 19.99
C ALA A 73 -6.04 -6.15 21.49
N MET A 74 -7.16 -5.50 21.84
CA MET A 74 -7.54 -5.32 23.26
C MET A 74 -7.90 -6.64 23.93
N TYR A 75 -8.55 -7.55 23.22
CA TYR A 75 -8.98 -8.83 23.78
C TYR A 75 -7.82 -9.85 23.89
N LEU A 76 -7.02 -9.99 22.85
CA LEU A 76 -5.95 -11.01 22.79
C LEU A 76 -4.57 -10.48 23.19
N GLY A 77 -4.35 -9.18 23.15
CA GLY A 77 -3.03 -8.55 23.20
C GLY A 77 -2.35 -8.51 21.82
N ILE A 78 -1.46 -7.54 21.61
CA ILE A 78 -0.88 -7.23 20.29
C ILE A 78 -0.06 -8.41 19.75
N ALA A 79 0.88 -8.96 20.52
CA ALA A 79 1.74 -10.05 20.05
C ALA A 79 0.94 -11.30 19.66
N LYS A 80 -0.05 -11.69 20.47
CA LYS A 80 -0.92 -12.85 20.17
C LYS A 80 -1.74 -12.59 18.92
N THR A 81 -2.29 -11.39 18.78
CA THR A 81 -3.07 -11.02 17.57
C THR A 81 -2.20 -11.11 16.32
N ILE A 82 -0.98 -10.57 16.32
CA ILE A 82 -0.06 -10.66 15.19
C ILE A 82 0.22 -12.12 14.83
N LEU A 83 0.56 -12.97 15.80
CA LEU A 83 0.85 -14.38 15.52
C LEU A 83 -0.38 -15.17 15.05
N LEU A 84 -1.56 -14.87 15.58
CA LEU A 84 -2.81 -15.47 15.12
C LEU A 84 -3.09 -15.05 13.65
N MET A 85 -2.90 -13.77 13.32
CA MET A 85 -3.07 -13.28 11.95
C MET A 85 -2.05 -13.90 11.01
N MET A 86 -0.81 -14.12 11.44
CA MET A 86 0.19 -14.85 10.65
C MET A 86 -0.25 -16.30 10.39
N ALA A 87 -0.77 -17.00 11.40
CA ALA A 87 -1.26 -18.37 11.21
C ALA A 87 -2.43 -18.44 10.24
N ILE A 88 -3.41 -17.54 10.37
CA ILE A 88 -4.56 -17.46 9.45
C ILE A 88 -4.09 -17.06 8.03
N GLY A 89 -3.20 -16.09 7.91
CA GLY A 89 -2.62 -15.66 6.64
C GLY A 89 -1.82 -16.76 5.95
N TYR A 90 -1.04 -17.54 6.71
CA TYR A 90 -0.34 -18.73 6.23
C TYR A 90 -1.31 -19.77 5.66
N LEU A 91 -2.36 -20.11 6.40
CA LEU A 91 -3.37 -21.07 5.95
C LEU A 91 -4.12 -20.56 4.71
N SER A 92 -4.45 -19.28 4.69
CA SER A 92 -5.08 -18.65 3.53
C SER A 92 -4.18 -18.69 2.30
N PHE A 93 -2.88 -18.39 2.47
CA PHE A 93 -1.92 -18.44 1.38
C PHE A 93 -1.72 -19.86 0.85
N LEU A 94 -1.63 -20.83 1.73
CA LEU A 94 -1.56 -22.24 1.39
C LEU A 94 -2.83 -22.73 0.67
N GLY A 95 -3.99 -22.18 1.07
CA GLY A 95 -5.29 -22.49 0.46
C GLY A 95 -5.36 -22.20 -1.04
N PHE A 96 -4.65 -21.19 -1.56
CA PHE A 96 -4.60 -20.93 -3.00
C PHE A 96 -3.99 -22.08 -3.82
N TYR A 97 -3.17 -22.91 -3.22
CA TYR A 97 -2.63 -24.09 -3.86
C TYR A 97 -3.62 -25.25 -3.91
N PHE A 98 -4.37 -25.46 -2.82
CA PHE A 98 -5.26 -26.63 -2.71
C PHE A 98 -6.64 -26.42 -3.34
N PHE A 99 -7.09 -25.16 -3.43
CA PHE A 99 -8.43 -24.87 -3.98
C PHE A 99 -8.30 -24.23 -5.37
N GLU A 100 -8.97 -24.83 -6.35
CA GLU A 100 -8.95 -24.33 -7.72
C GLU A 100 -10.12 -23.40 -8.07
N HIS A 101 -11.18 -23.43 -7.26
CA HIS A 101 -12.40 -22.68 -7.51
C HIS A 101 -12.21 -21.17 -7.26
N ILE A 102 -12.49 -20.36 -8.26
CA ILE A 102 -12.28 -18.91 -8.23
C ILE A 102 -13.02 -18.23 -7.08
N GLY A 103 -14.25 -18.65 -6.75
CA GLY A 103 -15.02 -18.10 -5.62
C GLY A 103 -14.28 -18.28 -4.27
N VAL A 104 -13.60 -19.42 -4.10
CA VAL A 104 -12.77 -19.67 -2.91
C VAL A 104 -11.56 -18.70 -2.89
N TRP A 105 -10.97 -18.39 -4.06
CA TRP A 105 -9.86 -17.44 -4.15
C TRP A 105 -10.24 -16.02 -3.72
N PHE A 106 -11.46 -15.57 -3.97
CA PHE A 106 -11.96 -14.30 -3.45
C PHE A 106 -12.01 -14.29 -1.92
N ILE A 107 -12.49 -15.39 -1.32
CA ILE A 107 -12.54 -15.55 0.15
C ILE A 107 -11.11 -15.58 0.73
N LEU A 108 -10.23 -16.39 0.15
CA LEU A 108 -8.83 -16.48 0.58
C LEU A 108 -8.12 -15.12 0.45
N ARG A 109 -8.40 -14.37 -0.62
CA ARG A 109 -7.84 -13.03 -0.82
C ARG A 109 -8.35 -12.04 0.23
N PHE A 110 -9.64 -12.12 0.58
CA PHE A 110 -10.19 -11.35 1.69
C PHE A 110 -9.45 -11.65 2.99
N ILE A 111 -9.34 -12.93 3.35
CA ILE A 111 -8.69 -13.37 4.59
C ILE A 111 -7.21 -12.92 4.61
N LEU A 112 -6.49 -13.11 3.50
CA LEU A 112 -5.08 -12.72 3.38
C LEU A 112 -4.91 -11.21 3.60
N HIS A 113 -5.68 -10.36 2.92
CA HIS A 113 -5.57 -8.91 3.07
C HIS A 113 -6.03 -8.43 4.45
N PHE A 114 -7.06 -9.04 5.02
CA PHE A 114 -7.50 -8.76 6.39
C PHE A 114 -6.38 -9.02 7.39
N THR A 115 -5.79 -10.19 7.35
CA THR A 115 -4.72 -10.59 8.29
C THR A 115 -3.48 -9.71 8.13
N MET A 116 -3.08 -9.43 6.89
CA MET A 116 -1.93 -8.56 6.60
C MET A 116 -2.17 -7.13 7.09
N THR A 117 -3.36 -6.58 6.89
CA THR A 117 -3.72 -5.23 7.35
C THR A 117 -3.70 -5.13 8.89
N VAL A 118 -4.23 -6.13 9.58
CA VAL A 118 -4.13 -6.18 11.06
C VAL A 118 -2.66 -6.15 11.50
N MET A 119 -1.80 -6.92 10.85
CA MET A 119 -0.37 -6.94 11.16
C MET A 119 0.30 -5.59 10.86
N PHE A 120 -0.04 -4.90 9.77
CA PHE A 120 0.43 -3.54 9.48
C PHE A 120 0.09 -2.57 10.60
N ILE A 121 -1.19 -2.49 10.96
CA ILE A 121 -1.67 -1.55 11.99
C ILE A 121 -1.00 -1.81 13.34
N LEU A 122 -0.89 -3.07 13.75
CA LEU A 122 -0.30 -3.42 15.04
C LEU A 122 1.21 -3.26 15.07
N SER A 123 1.92 -3.52 13.96
CA SER A 123 3.36 -3.28 13.86
C SER A 123 3.68 -1.79 13.90
N GLU A 124 2.90 -0.96 13.22
CA GLU A 124 3.04 0.50 13.28
C GLU A 124 2.76 1.05 14.68
N PHE A 125 1.72 0.55 15.33
CA PHE A 125 1.43 0.89 16.74
C PHE A 125 2.57 0.47 17.67
N TRP A 126 3.13 -0.74 17.46
CA TRP A 126 4.27 -1.24 18.25
C TRP A 126 5.49 -0.32 18.11
N ILE A 127 5.85 0.06 16.88
CA ILE A 127 6.95 0.98 16.62
C ILE A 127 6.69 2.34 17.28
N ASN A 128 5.51 2.90 17.12
CA ASN A 128 5.14 4.20 17.69
C ASN A 128 5.19 4.20 19.25
N SER A 129 4.95 3.05 19.88
CA SER A 129 4.98 2.89 21.33
C SER A 129 6.40 2.91 21.91
N TYR A 130 7.41 2.49 21.12
CA TYR A 130 8.81 2.37 21.54
C TYR A 130 9.74 3.41 20.90
N ALA A 131 9.33 4.07 19.83
CA ALA A 131 10.15 5.06 19.16
C ALA A 131 10.41 6.29 20.06
N PRO A 132 11.69 6.68 20.28
CA PRO A 132 12.01 7.86 21.05
C PRO A 132 11.38 9.11 20.41
N PRO A 133 10.77 10.03 21.20
CA PRO A 133 10.04 11.18 20.66
C PRO A 133 10.88 12.01 19.65
N LYS A 134 12.16 12.23 19.95
CA LYS A 134 13.10 13.00 19.10
C LYS A 134 13.49 12.26 17.81
N LYS A 135 13.34 10.94 17.73
CA LYS A 135 13.73 10.10 16.56
C LYS A 135 12.55 9.36 15.95
N ARG A 136 11.31 9.66 16.37
CA ARG A 136 10.10 8.94 15.89
C ARG A 136 9.95 9.02 14.37
N GLY A 137 10.16 10.20 13.79
CA GLY A 137 10.10 10.38 12.34
C GLY A 137 11.13 9.51 11.60
N LEU A 138 12.37 9.48 12.07
CA LEU A 138 13.42 8.63 11.48
C LEU A 138 13.05 7.13 11.56
N VAL A 139 12.54 6.68 12.70
CA VAL A 139 12.16 5.26 12.88
C VAL A 139 11.00 4.88 11.95
N LEU A 140 10.00 5.76 11.81
CA LEU A 140 8.88 5.54 10.89
C LEU A 140 9.30 5.60 9.43
N SER A 141 10.29 6.45 9.08
CA SER A 141 10.87 6.46 7.73
C SER A 141 11.59 5.16 7.40
N ILE A 142 12.39 4.63 8.34
CA ILE A 142 13.05 3.32 8.18
C ILE A 142 12.00 2.21 8.01
N TYR A 143 10.93 2.23 8.82
CA TYR A 143 9.80 1.31 8.69
C TYR A 143 9.19 1.35 7.29
N ALA A 144 8.89 2.55 6.77
CA ALA A 144 8.29 2.74 5.45
C ALA A 144 9.23 2.26 4.31
N ILE A 145 10.54 2.52 4.43
CA ILE A 145 11.54 2.06 3.47
C ILE A 145 11.60 0.52 3.48
N VAL A 146 11.70 -0.11 4.65
CA VAL A 146 11.80 -1.57 4.77
C VAL A 146 10.53 -2.25 4.26
N LEU A 147 9.36 -1.68 4.54
CA LEU A 147 8.09 -2.14 3.98
C LEU A 147 8.08 -2.07 2.44
N GLY A 148 8.46 -0.92 1.88
CA GLY A 148 8.53 -0.71 0.44
C GLY A 148 9.54 -1.64 -0.26
N LEU A 149 10.71 -1.87 0.37
CA LEU A 149 11.67 -2.87 -0.09
C LEU A 149 11.08 -4.28 -0.05
N GLY A 150 10.28 -4.62 0.96
CA GLY A 150 9.53 -5.87 1.01
C GLY A 150 8.65 -6.04 -0.22
N PHE A 151 7.86 -5.02 -0.56
CA PHE A 151 7.03 -5.03 -1.78
C PHE A 151 7.81 -5.16 -3.09
N ALA A 152 9.08 -4.76 -3.14
CA ALA A 152 9.95 -4.97 -4.30
C ALA A 152 10.59 -6.37 -4.30
N ILE A 153 10.98 -6.88 -3.13
CA ILE A 153 11.62 -8.19 -2.97
C ILE A 153 10.63 -9.31 -3.30
N GLY A 154 9.36 -9.21 -2.88
CA GLY A 154 8.34 -10.23 -3.13
C GLY A 154 8.19 -10.60 -4.61
N PRO A 155 7.90 -9.66 -5.51
CA PRO A 155 7.87 -9.91 -6.95
C PRO A 155 9.18 -10.45 -7.53
N THR A 156 10.32 -9.92 -7.05
CA THR A 156 11.64 -10.40 -7.49
C THR A 156 11.87 -11.86 -7.11
N LEU A 157 11.42 -12.29 -5.94
CA LEU A 157 11.42 -13.69 -5.53
C LEU A 157 10.52 -14.53 -6.44
N LEU A 158 9.31 -14.05 -6.73
CA LEU A 158 8.38 -14.73 -7.65
C LEU A 158 9.01 -14.92 -9.03
N ALA A 159 9.72 -13.91 -9.55
CA ALA A 159 10.44 -14.01 -10.83
C ALA A 159 11.52 -15.10 -10.84
N LYS A 160 12.15 -15.39 -9.69
CA LYS A 160 13.18 -16.43 -9.54
C LYS A 160 12.59 -17.82 -9.32
N VAL A 161 11.57 -17.91 -8.48
CA VAL A 161 10.93 -19.17 -8.07
C VAL A 161 9.99 -19.70 -9.16
N GLY A 162 9.45 -18.80 -9.99
CA GLY A 162 8.43 -19.10 -10.99
C GLY A 162 7.04 -19.27 -10.38
N THR A 163 6.10 -19.76 -11.20
CA THR A 163 4.67 -19.85 -10.84
C THR A 163 4.11 -21.26 -10.92
N GLN A 164 4.99 -22.25 -11.18
CA GLN A 164 4.58 -23.65 -11.35
C GLN A 164 4.69 -24.43 -10.03
N GLY A 165 3.76 -25.33 -9.83
CA GLY A 165 3.76 -26.28 -8.72
C GLY A 165 3.61 -25.62 -7.36
N PHE A 166 4.13 -26.29 -6.33
CA PHE A 166 4.00 -25.88 -4.93
C PHE A 166 5.02 -24.81 -4.50
N LEU A 167 6.15 -24.70 -5.20
CA LEU A 167 7.30 -23.89 -4.79
C LEU A 167 6.98 -22.40 -4.53
N PRO A 168 6.20 -21.67 -5.38
CA PRO A 168 5.85 -20.28 -5.09
C PRO A 168 5.00 -20.14 -3.82
N PHE A 169 4.09 -21.07 -3.56
CA PHE A 169 3.27 -21.07 -2.34
C PHE A 169 4.11 -21.38 -1.10
N ALA A 170 5.01 -22.37 -1.18
CA ALA A 170 5.97 -22.68 -0.11
C ALA A 170 6.83 -21.46 0.23
N THR A 171 7.33 -20.74 -0.78
CA THR A 171 8.14 -19.54 -0.59
C THR A 171 7.36 -18.44 0.16
N GLY A 172 6.12 -18.15 -0.23
CA GLY A 172 5.27 -17.19 0.49
C GLY A 172 4.94 -17.63 1.92
N CYS A 173 4.67 -18.93 2.12
CA CYS A 173 4.47 -19.51 3.45
C CYS A 173 5.72 -19.36 4.34
N ILE A 174 6.91 -19.60 3.79
CA ILE A 174 8.18 -19.42 4.50
C ILE A 174 8.37 -17.95 4.89
N LEU A 175 8.07 -17.00 4.02
CA LEU A 175 8.14 -15.58 4.35
C LEU A 175 7.22 -15.24 5.53
N ILE A 176 5.99 -15.74 5.55
CA ILE A 176 5.07 -15.51 6.68
C ILE A 176 5.61 -16.12 7.97
N LEU A 177 6.18 -17.33 7.94
CA LEU A 177 6.77 -17.98 9.11
C LEU A 177 8.02 -17.24 9.59
N LEU A 178 8.88 -16.76 8.71
CA LEU A 178 10.04 -15.95 9.06
C LEU A 178 9.64 -14.65 9.76
N ALA A 179 8.52 -14.04 9.36
CA ALA A 179 7.99 -12.85 10.00
C ALA A 179 7.55 -13.09 11.46
N ALA A 180 7.24 -14.32 11.86
CA ALA A 180 6.86 -14.66 13.22
C ALA A 180 8.05 -14.66 14.21
N ILE A 181 9.26 -14.98 13.73
CA ILE A 181 10.45 -15.12 14.57
C ILE A 181 10.74 -13.85 15.39
N PRO A 182 10.81 -12.64 14.79
CA PRO A 182 11.06 -11.42 15.56
C PRO A 182 9.99 -11.12 16.61
N ILE A 183 8.71 -11.39 16.29
CA ILE A 183 7.59 -11.16 17.23
C ILE A 183 7.67 -12.12 18.41
N ILE A 184 7.99 -13.40 18.18
CA ILE A 184 8.18 -14.38 19.24
C ILE A 184 9.37 -13.97 20.13
N ALA A 185 10.48 -13.54 19.56
CA ALA A 185 11.65 -13.06 20.30
C ALA A 185 11.36 -11.79 21.14
N ALA A 186 10.46 -10.92 20.65
CA ALA A 186 10.06 -9.70 21.33
C ALA A 186 8.74 -9.82 22.12
N TRP A 187 8.21 -11.02 22.33
CA TRP A 187 6.91 -11.27 22.96
C TRP A 187 6.68 -10.50 24.25
N LYS A 188 7.68 -10.49 25.15
CA LYS A 188 7.62 -9.81 26.45
C LYS A 188 7.63 -8.28 26.32
N LEU A 189 7.93 -7.77 25.14
CA LEU A 189 7.94 -6.33 24.82
C LEU A 189 6.65 -5.88 24.12
N SER A 190 5.61 -6.72 24.09
CA SER A 190 4.32 -6.35 23.50
C SER A 190 3.71 -5.14 24.22
N PRO A 191 3.41 -4.02 23.52
CA PRO A 191 2.75 -2.88 24.14
C PRO A 191 1.29 -3.20 24.45
N GLU A 192 0.71 -2.49 25.43
CA GLU A 192 -0.72 -2.55 25.72
C GLU A 192 -1.48 -1.63 24.79
N PHE A 193 -2.59 -2.11 24.24
CA PHE A 193 -3.50 -1.32 23.44
C PHE A 193 -4.55 -0.65 24.31
N LYS A 194 -4.70 0.68 24.21
CA LYS A 194 -5.76 1.45 24.90
C LYS A 194 -6.66 2.07 23.85
N GLU A 195 -7.96 1.94 24.06
CA GLU A 195 -8.95 2.50 23.16
C GLU A 195 -8.96 4.03 23.20
N ASN A 196 -8.95 4.65 22.02
CA ASN A 196 -9.33 6.03 21.84
C ASN A 196 -10.78 6.08 21.33
N GLN A 197 -11.61 6.96 21.87
CA GLN A 197 -13.01 7.10 21.44
C GLN A 197 -13.07 7.48 19.95
N PRO A 198 -13.93 6.82 19.18
CA PRO A 198 -14.09 7.16 17.77
C PRO A 198 -14.74 8.55 17.64
N THR A 199 -14.09 9.44 16.89
CA THR A 199 -14.60 10.80 16.61
C THR A 199 -15.07 10.83 15.15
N PRO A 200 -16.22 11.47 14.85
CA PRO A 200 -16.73 11.57 13.47
C PRO A 200 -15.78 12.39 12.59
N PHE A 201 -15.30 11.79 11.52
CA PHE A 201 -14.26 12.35 10.62
C PHE A 201 -14.81 12.82 9.27
N PHE A 202 -16.03 12.44 8.90
CA PHE A 202 -16.62 12.75 7.59
C PHE A 202 -16.60 14.24 7.20
N PRO A 203 -16.85 15.21 8.10
CA PRO A 203 -16.80 16.63 7.74
C PRO A 203 -15.43 17.08 7.22
N TYR A 204 -14.36 16.44 7.69
CA TYR A 204 -12.98 16.79 7.31
C TYR A 204 -12.61 16.41 5.87
N ILE A 205 -13.38 15.52 5.22
CA ILE A 205 -13.14 15.16 3.80
C ILE A 205 -13.22 16.38 2.88
N LEU A 206 -14.14 17.29 3.17
CA LEU A 206 -14.35 18.51 2.37
C LEU A 206 -13.49 19.71 2.79
N HIS A 207 -12.83 19.65 3.97
CA HIS A 207 -12.00 20.78 4.46
C HIS A 207 -10.69 20.94 3.67
N VAL A 208 -10.06 19.82 3.25
CA VAL A 208 -8.81 19.85 2.49
C VAL A 208 -8.90 18.88 1.30
N PRO A 209 -9.77 19.19 0.32
CA PRO A 209 -10.10 18.24 -0.75
C PRO A 209 -8.91 17.89 -1.63
N SER A 210 -7.90 18.78 -1.80
CA SER A 210 -6.66 18.47 -2.51
C SER A 210 -5.87 17.32 -1.85
N ALA A 211 -5.80 17.27 -0.51
CA ALA A 211 -5.13 16.20 0.20
C ALA A 211 -5.94 14.89 0.19
N MET A 212 -7.25 14.99 0.39
CA MET A 212 -8.14 13.82 0.42
C MET A 212 -8.21 13.12 -0.93
N MET A 213 -8.29 13.88 -2.03
CA MET A 213 -8.28 13.31 -3.37
C MET A 213 -6.90 12.81 -3.79
N ALA A 214 -5.80 13.42 -3.30
CA ALA A 214 -4.45 12.91 -3.52
C ALA A 214 -4.29 11.48 -3.00
N VAL A 215 -4.69 11.26 -1.76
CA VAL A 215 -4.56 9.94 -1.13
C VAL A 215 -5.56 8.93 -1.71
N PHE A 216 -6.74 9.36 -2.13
CA PHE A 216 -7.69 8.52 -2.88
C PHE A 216 -7.05 8.00 -4.18
N VAL A 217 -6.47 8.89 -4.98
CA VAL A 217 -5.81 8.54 -6.26
C VAL A 217 -4.59 7.64 -6.00
N TYR A 218 -3.79 7.95 -4.97
CA TYR A 218 -2.70 7.07 -4.56
C TYR A 218 -3.19 5.66 -4.23
N GLY A 219 -4.23 5.53 -3.41
CA GLY A 219 -4.81 4.22 -3.05
C GLY A 219 -5.32 3.44 -4.27
N ALA A 220 -5.98 4.15 -5.20
CA ALA A 220 -6.49 3.55 -6.43
C ALA A 220 -5.36 3.02 -7.32
N ILE A 221 -4.30 3.81 -7.53
CA ILE A 221 -3.14 3.42 -8.32
C ILE A 221 -2.37 2.30 -7.64
N GLN A 222 -2.10 2.40 -6.35
CA GLN A 222 -1.30 1.43 -5.61
C GLN A 222 -1.95 0.05 -5.63
N MET A 223 -3.22 -0.07 -5.23
CA MET A 223 -3.90 -1.37 -5.20
C MET A 223 -4.20 -1.89 -6.60
N GLY A 224 -4.52 -0.98 -7.53
CA GLY A 224 -4.74 -1.32 -8.93
C GLY A 224 -3.48 -1.85 -9.60
N ALA A 225 -2.34 -1.19 -9.43
CA ALA A 225 -1.06 -1.65 -9.95
C ALA A 225 -0.61 -2.96 -9.31
N LEU A 226 -0.70 -3.08 -7.98
CA LEU A 226 -0.36 -4.31 -7.27
C LEU A 226 -1.17 -5.52 -7.77
N THR A 227 -2.41 -5.30 -8.20
CA THR A 227 -3.31 -6.36 -8.68
C THR A 227 -3.18 -6.61 -10.18
N LEU A 228 -3.00 -5.57 -11.01
CA LEU A 228 -3.23 -5.65 -12.45
C LEU A 228 -1.99 -5.39 -13.32
N ILE A 229 -0.85 -4.97 -12.75
CA ILE A 229 0.37 -4.75 -13.53
C ILE A 229 0.85 -6.05 -14.20
N THR A 230 0.72 -7.19 -13.54
CA THR A 230 1.11 -8.49 -14.11
C THR A 230 0.18 -8.92 -15.25
N PRO A 231 -1.17 -8.96 -15.09
CA PRO A 231 -2.07 -9.19 -16.22
C PRO A 231 -1.88 -8.21 -17.38
N PHE A 232 -1.65 -6.92 -17.09
CA PHE A 232 -1.35 -5.92 -18.09
C PHE A 232 -0.08 -6.28 -18.86
N SER A 233 1.02 -6.58 -18.17
CA SER A 233 2.31 -6.91 -18.79
C SER A 233 2.19 -8.12 -19.73
N LEU A 234 1.45 -9.16 -19.31
CA LEU A 234 1.18 -10.32 -20.15
C LEU A 234 0.36 -9.97 -21.39
N SER A 235 -0.64 -9.08 -21.25
CA SER A 235 -1.52 -8.66 -22.35
C SER A 235 -0.79 -7.89 -23.45
N ILE A 236 0.33 -7.26 -23.12
CA ILE A 236 1.20 -6.54 -24.07
C ILE A 236 2.42 -7.36 -24.51
N GLY A 237 2.46 -8.66 -24.20
CA GLY A 237 3.42 -9.64 -24.74
C GLY A 237 4.67 -9.86 -23.90
N TYR A 238 4.77 -9.30 -22.71
CA TYR A 238 5.90 -9.57 -21.80
C TYR A 238 5.75 -10.90 -21.06
N SER A 239 6.88 -11.48 -20.70
CA SER A 239 6.96 -12.70 -19.89
C SER A 239 6.59 -12.45 -18.42
N GLU A 240 6.28 -13.53 -17.69
CA GLU A 240 6.00 -13.49 -16.25
C GLU A 240 7.16 -12.88 -15.45
N LYS A 241 8.39 -13.19 -15.86
CA LYS A 241 9.61 -12.67 -15.24
C LYS A 241 9.72 -11.16 -15.41
N GLU A 242 9.46 -10.64 -16.60
CA GLU A 242 9.46 -9.20 -16.89
C GLU A 242 8.34 -8.49 -16.14
N ALA A 243 7.14 -9.07 -16.10
CA ALA A 243 6.01 -8.54 -15.34
C ALA A 243 6.34 -8.40 -13.84
N ALA A 244 7.03 -9.38 -13.26
CA ALA A 244 7.49 -9.29 -11.88
C ALA A 244 8.56 -8.20 -11.68
N HIS A 245 9.46 -8.00 -12.65
CA HIS A 245 10.43 -6.90 -12.61
C HIS A 245 9.74 -5.52 -12.73
N PHE A 246 8.70 -5.39 -13.56
CA PHE A 246 7.93 -4.14 -13.66
C PHE A 246 7.29 -3.75 -12.33
N MET A 247 6.70 -4.72 -11.62
CA MET A 247 6.17 -4.44 -10.28
C MET A 247 7.27 -4.09 -9.28
N ALA A 248 8.39 -4.80 -9.28
CA ALA A 248 9.52 -4.48 -8.43
C ALA A 248 10.04 -3.06 -8.70
N THR A 249 10.13 -2.67 -9.97
CA THR A 249 10.58 -1.36 -10.41
C THR A 249 9.63 -0.25 -9.91
N LEU A 250 8.32 -0.45 -10.03
CA LEU A 250 7.32 0.48 -9.48
C LEU A 250 7.45 0.62 -7.96
N ALA A 251 7.62 -0.50 -7.24
CA ALA A 251 7.81 -0.49 -5.79
C ALA A 251 9.12 0.21 -5.39
N LEU A 252 10.20 0.02 -6.13
CA LEU A 252 11.47 0.73 -5.91
C LEU A 252 11.32 2.23 -6.17
N GLY A 253 10.60 2.63 -7.20
CA GLY A 253 10.27 4.04 -7.45
C GLY A 253 9.56 4.69 -6.27
N ASN A 254 8.58 3.99 -5.69
CA ASN A 254 7.88 4.42 -4.48
C ASN A 254 8.86 4.67 -3.31
N VAL A 255 9.84 3.80 -3.12
CA VAL A 255 10.81 3.93 -2.02
C VAL A 255 11.84 5.03 -2.29
N PHE A 256 12.49 5.00 -3.45
CA PHE A 256 13.64 5.87 -3.72
C PHE A 256 13.24 7.33 -4.01
N LEU A 257 12.12 7.56 -4.72
CA LEU A 257 11.67 8.91 -5.02
C LEU A 257 10.90 9.56 -3.87
N LEU A 258 10.43 8.78 -2.90
CA LEU A 258 9.74 9.31 -1.72
C LEU A 258 10.61 10.32 -0.95
N ILE A 259 11.91 10.02 -0.79
CA ILE A 259 12.84 10.87 -0.02
C ILE A 259 13.04 12.24 -0.69
N PRO A 260 13.47 12.35 -1.96
CA PRO A 260 13.64 13.65 -2.60
C PRO A 260 12.32 14.42 -2.73
N ILE A 261 11.21 13.76 -3.01
CA ILE A 261 9.89 14.40 -3.08
C ILE A 261 9.50 14.99 -1.72
N SER A 262 9.73 14.26 -0.63
CA SER A 262 9.45 14.75 0.72
C SER A 262 10.30 15.97 1.08
N ILE A 263 11.60 15.94 0.76
CA ILE A 263 12.51 17.09 0.97
C ILE A 263 12.01 18.31 0.18
N ILE A 264 11.69 18.16 -1.10
CA ILE A 264 11.16 19.26 -1.92
C ILE A 264 9.85 19.79 -1.33
N SER A 265 9.00 18.92 -0.79
CA SER A 265 7.72 19.29 -0.15
C SER A 265 7.92 20.18 1.08
N ASP A 266 9.00 19.99 1.84
CA ASP A 266 9.29 20.79 3.03
C ASP A 266 9.67 22.24 2.67
N TYR A 267 10.29 22.46 1.52
CA TYR A 267 10.65 23.81 1.01
C TYR A 267 9.54 24.45 0.18
N ALA A 268 8.46 23.73 -0.16
CA ALA A 268 7.39 24.24 -1.01
C ALA A 268 6.51 25.27 -0.28
N LYS A 269 6.40 26.49 -0.81
CA LYS A 269 5.50 27.54 -0.28
C LYS A 269 4.03 27.15 -0.32
N ASP A 270 3.59 26.51 -1.39
CA ASP A 270 2.25 25.92 -1.50
C ASP A 270 2.38 24.50 -2.10
N ARG A 271 2.15 23.51 -1.25
CA ARG A 271 2.27 22.07 -1.61
C ARG A 271 1.36 21.63 -2.76
N ARG A 272 0.31 22.40 -3.08
CA ARG A 272 -0.59 22.09 -4.21
C ARG A 272 0.13 22.15 -5.55
N TYR A 273 1.12 23.04 -5.73
CA TYR A 273 1.94 23.04 -6.96
C TYR A 273 2.73 21.74 -7.10
N LEU A 274 3.26 21.21 -6.01
CA LEU A 274 3.98 19.94 -6.05
C LEU A 274 3.03 18.74 -6.26
N LEU A 275 1.84 18.76 -5.66
CA LEU A 275 0.81 17.76 -5.90
C LEU A 275 0.40 17.69 -7.38
N ILE A 276 0.14 18.84 -8.01
CA ILE A 276 -0.21 18.88 -9.45
C ILE A 276 0.98 18.48 -10.33
N SER A 277 2.21 18.86 -9.96
CA SER A 277 3.40 18.44 -10.71
C SER A 277 3.59 16.92 -10.67
N CYS A 278 3.45 16.28 -9.51
CA CYS A 278 3.50 14.82 -9.39
C CYS A 278 2.38 14.16 -10.23
N ALA A 279 1.15 14.68 -10.15
CA ALA A 279 0.04 14.13 -10.90
C ALA A 279 0.21 14.29 -12.41
N LEU A 280 0.70 15.44 -12.89
CA LEU A 280 0.98 15.67 -14.30
C LEU A 280 2.13 14.81 -14.82
N LEU A 281 3.20 14.65 -14.06
CA LEU A 281 4.30 13.77 -14.43
C LEU A 281 3.82 12.31 -14.55
N GLY A 282 3.06 11.83 -13.58
CA GLY A 282 2.47 10.50 -13.65
C GLY A 282 1.45 10.35 -14.78
N PHE A 283 0.64 11.40 -15.05
CA PHE A 283 -0.29 11.43 -16.19
C PHE A 283 0.45 11.32 -17.52
N ILE A 284 1.49 12.14 -17.73
CA ILE A 284 2.27 12.12 -18.98
C ILE A 284 2.93 10.76 -19.15
N GLY A 285 3.58 10.21 -18.12
CA GLY A 285 4.22 8.90 -18.17
C GLY A 285 3.20 7.82 -18.57
N THR A 286 2.14 7.66 -17.78
CA THR A 286 1.13 6.62 -18.07
C THR A 286 0.43 6.81 -19.41
N PHE A 287 0.24 8.06 -19.86
CA PHE A 287 -0.31 8.36 -21.18
C PHE A 287 0.66 7.94 -22.30
N MET A 288 1.98 8.03 -22.07
CA MET A 288 3.01 7.63 -23.04
C MET A 288 3.22 6.12 -23.15
N ILE A 289 2.72 5.30 -22.21
CA ILE A 289 2.92 3.83 -22.22
C ILE A 289 2.64 3.19 -23.59
N PRO A 290 1.55 3.50 -24.32
CA PRO A 290 1.27 2.89 -25.61
C PRO A 290 2.39 3.02 -26.66
N TRP A 291 3.16 4.10 -26.57
CA TRP A 291 4.28 4.35 -27.52
C TRP A 291 5.61 3.78 -27.07
N VAL A 292 5.75 3.48 -25.78
CA VAL A 292 7.01 3.00 -25.20
C VAL A 292 7.02 1.52 -24.82
N ILE A 293 5.91 0.82 -25.00
CA ILE A 293 5.77 -0.60 -24.64
C ILE A 293 6.79 -1.53 -25.33
N GLN A 294 7.33 -1.14 -26.50
CA GLN A 294 8.34 -1.90 -27.23
C GLN A 294 9.72 -1.79 -26.60
N TYR A 295 9.92 -0.82 -25.71
CA TYR A 295 11.21 -0.51 -25.07
C TYR A 295 11.15 -0.82 -23.57
N PRO A 296 11.53 -2.03 -23.12
CA PRO A 296 11.39 -2.45 -21.73
C PRO A 296 12.03 -1.49 -20.73
N TRP A 297 13.20 -0.93 -21.10
CA TRP A 297 13.93 -0.01 -20.21
C TRP A 297 13.22 1.36 -20.04
N ILE A 298 12.57 1.83 -21.09
CA ILE A 298 11.78 3.08 -21.02
C ILE A 298 10.53 2.83 -20.19
N LEU A 299 9.85 1.70 -20.41
CA LEU A 299 8.68 1.31 -19.61
C LEU A 299 9.05 1.12 -18.13
N MET A 300 10.19 0.50 -17.83
CA MET A 300 10.69 0.41 -16.44
C MET A 300 10.94 1.78 -15.82
N SER A 301 11.57 2.70 -16.57
CA SER A 301 11.83 4.06 -16.10
C SER A 301 10.54 4.81 -15.82
N ASP A 302 9.54 4.64 -16.67
CA ASP A 302 8.21 5.23 -16.51
C ASP A 302 7.48 4.64 -15.30
N LEU A 303 7.48 3.33 -15.11
CA LEU A 303 6.92 2.67 -13.94
C LEU A 303 7.64 3.07 -12.64
N PHE A 304 8.96 3.23 -12.67
CA PHE A 304 9.73 3.75 -11.55
C PHE A 304 9.28 5.18 -11.18
N LEU A 305 9.13 6.04 -12.18
CA LEU A 305 8.63 7.40 -11.99
C LEU A 305 7.19 7.38 -11.45
N LEU A 306 6.30 6.57 -12.02
CA LEU A 306 4.92 6.40 -11.56
C LEU A 306 4.85 5.97 -10.08
N GLY A 307 5.69 5.01 -9.67
CA GLY A 307 5.80 4.59 -8.28
C GLY A 307 6.15 5.77 -7.37
N GLY A 308 7.15 6.55 -7.73
CA GLY A 308 7.60 7.69 -6.94
C GLY A 308 6.60 8.84 -6.87
N VAL A 309 6.06 9.26 -8.02
CA VAL A 309 5.09 10.38 -8.02
C VAL A 309 3.77 10.01 -7.36
N SER A 310 3.33 8.76 -7.47
CA SER A 310 2.14 8.31 -6.74
C SER A 310 2.35 8.30 -5.23
N ALA A 311 3.50 7.81 -4.73
CA ALA A 311 3.86 7.92 -3.32
C ALA A 311 3.97 9.38 -2.85
N GLY A 312 4.46 10.25 -3.73
CA GLY A 312 4.47 11.70 -3.53
C GLY A 312 3.07 12.26 -3.25
N LEU A 313 2.02 11.79 -3.93
CA LEU A 313 0.65 12.22 -3.65
C LEU A 313 0.24 11.95 -2.20
N TYR A 314 0.62 10.78 -1.66
CA TYR A 314 0.35 10.43 -0.27
C TYR A 314 1.11 11.35 0.70
N THR A 315 2.42 11.44 0.56
CA THR A 315 3.26 12.15 1.52
C THR A 315 3.07 13.65 1.49
N ILE A 316 2.97 14.25 0.28
CA ILE A 316 2.69 15.68 0.13
C ILE A 316 1.27 15.99 0.60
N GLY A 317 0.29 15.11 0.31
CA GLY A 317 -1.09 15.22 0.77
C GLY A 317 -1.17 15.26 2.30
N LEU A 318 -0.48 14.33 2.97
CA LEU A 318 -0.41 14.27 4.42
C LEU A 318 0.28 15.51 5.03
N ALA A 319 1.41 15.95 4.43
CA ALA A 319 2.11 17.17 4.83
C ALA A 319 1.26 18.44 4.62
N HIS A 320 0.46 18.46 3.53
CA HIS A 320 -0.47 19.56 3.26
C HIS A 320 -1.62 19.62 4.28
N LEU A 321 -2.10 18.47 4.73
CA LEU A 321 -3.09 18.36 5.80
C LEU A 321 -2.53 18.88 7.13
N GLY A 322 -1.32 18.43 7.52
CA GLY A 322 -0.65 18.82 8.75
C GLY A 322 -0.24 20.31 8.81
N ALA A 323 -0.08 20.96 7.65
CA ALA A 323 0.19 22.39 7.58
C ALA A 323 -1.05 23.28 7.85
N ARG A 324 -2.25 22.71 7.79
CA ARG A 324 -3.53 23.44 7.96
C ARG A 324 -4.26 23.16 9.25
N LEU A 325 -4.03 21.98 9.83
CA LEU A 325 -4.74 21.49 11.00
C LEU A 325 -3.74 21.08 12.08
N GLN A 326 -4.11 21.25 13.34
CA GLN A 326 -3.24 20.93 14.47
C GLN A 326 -4.00 20.17 15.57
N GLY A 327 -3.24 19.49 16.43
CA GLY A 327 -3.78 18.83 17.62
C GLY A 327 -4.89 17.81 17.30
N HIS A 328 -6.03 17.96 17.94
CA HIS A 328 -7.17 17.04 17.80
C HIS A 328 -7.79 17.05 16.40
N GLU A 329 -7.90 18.22 15.78
CA GLU A 329 -8.43 18.34 14.41
C GLU A 329 -7.58 17.60 13.39
N LEU A 330 -6.25 17.68 13.51
CA LEU A 330 -5.32 16.94 12.65
C LEU A 330 -5.50 15.42 12.81
N ALA A 331 -5.70 14.95 14.03
CA ALA A 331 -5.93 13.53 14.29
C ALA A 331 -7.21 13.02 13.61
N ILE A 332 -8.31 13.79 13.69
CA ILE A 332 -9.57 13.46 13.04
C ILE A 332 -9.42 13.50 11.50
N ALA A 333 -8.79 14.56 10.99
CA ALA A 333 -8.57 14.71 9.56
C ALA A 333 -7.64 13.62 8.99
N ASN A 334 -6.68 13.12 9.77
CA ASN A 334 -5.86 11.98 9.38
C ASN A 334 -6.69 10.68 9.25
N SER A 335 -7.70 10.49 10.11
CA SER A 335 -8.64 9.38 9.96
C SER A 335 -9.45 9.49 8.66
N ALA A 336 -9.89 10.69 8.29
CA ALA A 336 -10.55 10.96 7.01
C ALA A 336 -9.62 10.67 5.83
N PHE A 337 -8.34 11.03 5.94
CA PHE A 337 -7.32 10.80 4.93
C PHE A 337 -7.11 9.31 4.69
N ILE A 338 -6.94 8.51 5.76
CA ILE A 338 -6.80 7.05 5.67
C ILE A 338 -8.08 6.39 5.12
N PHE A 339 -9.26 6.92 5.47
CA PHE A 339 -10.52 6.46 4.90
C PHE A 339 -10.58 6.70 3.39
N CYS A 340 -10.22 7.88 2.91
CA CYS A 340 -10.15 8.19 1.47
C CYS A 340 -9.13 7.29 0.74
N TYR A 341 -8.00 6.99 1.36
CA TYR A 341 -7.04 6.01 0.86
C TYR A 341 -7.69 4.62 0.67
N GLY A 342 -8.41 4.14 1.68
CA GLY A 342 -9.13 2.87 1.62
C GLY A 342 -10.18 2.82 0.52
N ILE A 343 -10.93 3.90 0.31
CA ILE A 343 -11.89 4.00 -0.80
C ILE A 343 -11.16 3.96 -2.15
N GLY A 344 -10.00 4.61 -2.27
CA GLY A 344 -9.15 4.49 -3.47
C GLY A 344 -8.75 3.04 -3.74
N MET A 345 -8.24 2.34 -2.73
CA MET A 345 -7.87 0.92 -2.83
C MET A 345 -9.05 0.02 -3.23
N LEU A 346 -10.26 0.38 -2.82
CA LEU A 346 -11.47 -0.35 -3.16
C LEU A 346 -11.89 -0.13 -4.62
N ILE A 347 -11.86 1.10 -5.10
CA ILE A 347 -12.39 1.48 -6.42
C ILE A 347 -11.35 1.23 -7.53
N GLY A 348 -10.06 1.49 -7.25
CA GLY A 348 -8.99 1.46 -8.23
C GLY A 348 -8.90 0.17 -9.03
N PRO A 349 -8.76 -1.01 -8.40
CA PRO A 349 -8.66 -2.28 -9.13
C PRO A 349 -9.86 -2.58 -10.02
N THR A 350 -11.08 -2.24 -9.57
CA THR A 350 -12.31 -2.40 -10.36
C THR A 350 -12.26 -1.56 -11.63
N ILE A 351 -11.99 -0.25 -11.51
CA ILE A 351 -11.97 0.66 -12.67
C ILE A 351 -10.84 0.28 -13.62
N ILE A 352 -9.65 -0.02 -13.12
CA ILE A 352 -8.51 -0.39 -13.96
C ILE A 352 -8.79 -1.73 -14.65
N GLY A 353 -9.33 -2.74 -13.97
CA GLY A 353 -9.65 -4.03 -14.55
C GLY A 353 -10.71 -3.94 -15.65
N GLN A 354 -11.79 -3.18 -15.42
CA GLN A 354 -12.80 -2.92 -16.43
C GLN A 354 -12.23 -2.15 -17.63
N SER A 355 -11.41 -1.15 -17.37
CA SER A 355 -10.73 -0.41 -18.44
C SER A 355 -9.84 -1.31 -19.30
N MET A 356 -9.14 -2.28 -18.69
CA MET A 356 -8.30 -3.23 -19.41
C MET A 356 -9.10 -4.17 -20.30
N ASP A 357 -10.33 -4.51 -19.94
CA ASP A 357 -11.20 -5.32 -20.81
C ASP A 357 -11.82 -4.50 -21.93
N LEU A 358 -12.14 -3.20 -21.69
CA LEU A 358 -12.78 -2.30 -22.65
C LEU A 358 -11.77 -1.70 -23.66
N PHE A 359 -10.58 -1.30 -23.21
CA PHE A 359 -9.58 -0.58 -24.01
C PHE A 359 -8.30 -1.41 -24.21
N LYS A 360 -8.46 -2.64 -24.72
CA LYS A 360 -7.33 -3.55 -24.97
C LYS A 360 -6.35 -2.99 -25.99
N PRO A 361 -5.02 -3.12 -25.78
CA PRO A 361 -4.34 -3.62 -24.61
C PRO A 361 -4.02 -2.53 -23.56
N PHE A 362 -4.42 -1.28 -23.78
CA PHE A 362 -3.95 -0.09 -23.06
C PHE A 362 -4.83 0.37 -21.91
N GLY A 363 -5.87 -0.39 -21.54
CA GLY A 363 -6.82 0.00 -20.50
C GLY A 363 -6.20 0.28 -19.14
N PHE A 364 -5.07 -0.38 -18.80
CA PHE A 364 -4.31 -0.09 -17.59
C PHE A 364 -3.79 1.36 -17.56
N SER A 365 -3.11 1.77 -18.63
CA SER A 365 -2.58 3.13 -18.76
C SER A 365 -3.68 4.18 -18.86
N VAL A 366 -4.75 3.89 -19.60
CA VAL A 366 -5.91 4.78 -19.74
C VAL A 366 -6.55 5.08 -18.39
N ALA A 367 -6.83 4.06 -17.58
CA ALA A 367 -7.47 4.25 -16.28
C ALA A 367 -6.59 5.06 -15.31
N ILE A 368 -5.29 4.74 -15.22
CA ILE A 368 -4.37 5.48 -14.35
C ILE A 368 -4.22 6.93 -14.81
N SER A 369 -4.09 7.15 -16.13
CA SER A 369 -4.06 8.50 -16.70
C SER A 369 -5.35 9.28 -16.38
N CYS A 370 -6.52 8.66 -16.43
CA CYS A 370 -7.78 9.30 -16.05
C CYS A 370 -7.78 9.71 -14.56
N PHE A 371 -7.33 8.84 -13.65
CA PHE A 371 -7.23 9.20 -12.23
C PHE A 371 -6.31 10.41 -12.01
N LEU A 372 -5.12 10.39 -12.60
CA LEU A 372 -4.14 11.46 -12.45
C LEU A 372 -4.56 12.76 -13.15
N GLY A 373 -5.16 12.65 -14.34
CA GLY A 373 -5.67 13.79 -15.10
C GLY A 373 -6.81 14.50 -14.39
N LEU A 374 -7.82 13.75 -13.93
CA LEU A 374 -8.95 14.30 -13.17
C LEU A 374 -8.49 14.96 -11.87
N TYR A 375 -7.53 14.35 -11.17
CA TYR A 375 -6.93 14.95 -9.98
C TYR A 375 -6.17 16.24 -10.31
N SER A 376 -5.41 16.26 -11.39
CA SER A 376 -4.69 17.47 -11.83
C SER A 376 -5.65 18.62 -12.12
N ILE A 377 -6.78 18.36 -12.79
CA ILE A 377 -7.84 19.35 -13.06
C ILE A 377 -8.41 19.87 -11.73
N LEU A 378 -8.72 18.99 -10.79
CA LEU A 378 -9.27 19.37 -9.48
C LEU A 378 -8.33 20.33 -8.74
N VAL A 379 -7.03 19.99 -8.65
CA VAL A 379 -6.05 20.84 -7.96
C VAL A 379 -5.87 22.16 -8.69
N PHE A 380 -5.83 22.15 -10.01
CA PHE A 380 -5.72 23.35 -10.82
C PHE A 380 -6.89 24.33 -10.59
N VAL A 381 -8.12 23.83 -10.60
CA VAL A 381 -9.32 24.63 -10.28
C VAL A 381 -9.23 25.23 -8.89
N GLN A 382 -8.74 24.48 -7.89
CA GLN A 382 -8.57 25.01 -6.53
C GLN A 382 -7.48 26.08 -6.43
N LEU A 383 -6.43 25.99 -7.26
CA LEU A 383 -5.39 27.03 -7.32
C LEU A 383 -5.95 28.35 -7.88
N ILE A 384 -6.75 28.27 -8.95
CA ILE A 384 -7.39 29.44 -9.58
C ILE A 384 -8.39 30.10 -8.60
N ARG A 385 -9.25 29.31 -7.97
CA ARG A 385 -10.24 29.84 -7.01
C ARG A 385 -9.59 30.59 -5.86
N LYS A 386 -8.47 30.09 -5.31
CA LYS A 386 -7.75 30.79 -4.24
C LYS A 386 -7.10 32.08 -4.72
N ARG A 387 -6.68 32.17 -5.98
CA ARG A 387 -6.09 33.39 -6.56
C ARG A 387 -7.14 34.50 -6.75
N ASN A 388 -8.38 34.11 -6.95
CA ASN A 388 -9.51 35.03 -7.19
C ASN A 388 -10.33 35.35 -5.94
N SER A 389 -9.99 34.76 -4.79
CA SER A 389 -10.55 35.16 -3.49
C SER A 389 -9.75 36.35 -2.96
N PRO A 390 -10.40 37.50 -2.66
CA PRO A 390 -9.75 38.73 -2.20
C PRO A 390 -9.01 38.57 -0.87
#